data_4b948cbdae3480787d28af9425aa05ab
#
_entry.id   4b948cbdae3480787d28af9425aa05ab
#
_cell.length_a   1.000
_cell.length_b   1.000
_cell.length_c   1.000
_cell.angle_alpha   90.00
_cell.angle_beta   90.00
_cell.angle_gamma   90.00
#
_symmetry.space_group_name_H-M   'P 1'
#
loop_
_entity.id
_entity.type
_entity.pdbx_description
1 polymer ?
#
loop_
_entity_poly.entity_id
_entity_poly.type
_entity_poly.pdbx_seq_one_letter_code
_entity_poly.pdbx_strand_id
1 'polypeptide(L)'
;MDIVVRNAKLRCQQGTVDIAIAKDRIVSVGPKADGKGALEIDAAGSLVLPGMFNLHFHADKSLLGAVMRPNLSGTLPEAIEITNEFKRSYDPAEVAARTLQVLEAGVKNGTTFFRLFADVGTIGGLRAAQGLLLAREKFSRYCDIEVVAFPQEGIVRDPGAAELLEEAMKQGCDIVGGLPWYEYTDAEAREHVDICFEIAKRHDRDIHMLVDDTDDENSRSLEYLALKTMREDFHGRVAASHCGAMAAYNDVYAAKIVDMVATAGVTISCNAHINLVCSARLDREPKRRGIVRVKELLARGANVVTSQDDVNDPYYPFGKPDPLECVSMIAHVAQLTLPHELEQAMDMVTDNAAKAARVTDYGIAAGKRADLVVVGAPSVHEAIRLQPLRRHVIKNGREVARSVVSQELVT
;
A
#
# COMPACT_ATOMS: atom_id res chain seq x y z
N MET A 1 -9.82 -16.01 -28.03
CA MET A 1 -9.04 -15.58 -26.83
C MET A 1 -8.27 -14.32 -27.21
N ASP A 2 -8.24 -13.34 -26.30
CA ASP A 2 -7.52 -12.09 -26.59
C ASP A 2 -6.04 -12.24 -26.23
N ILE A 3 -5.74 -12.86 -25.08
CA ILE A 3 -4.36 -13.14 -24.64
C ILE A 3 -4.27 -14.61 -24.21
N VAL A 4 -3.13 -15.25 -24.53
CA VAL A 4 -2.72 -16.52 -23.94
C VAL A 4 -1.32 -16.37 -23.38
N VAL A 5 -1.15 -16.60 -22.06
CA VAL A 5 0.14 -16.67 -21.41
C VAL A 5 0.54 -18.15 -21.36
N ARG A 6 1.62 -18.51 -22.08
CA ARG A 6 2.16 -19.85 -22.18
C ARG A 6 3.26 -20.11 -21.16
N ASN A 7 3.42 -21.34 -20.77
CA ASN A 7 4.53 -21.80 -19.93
C ASN A 7 4.68 -21.00 -18.61
N ALA A 8 3.57 -20.57 -18.02
CA ALA A 8 3.55 -19.83 -16.77
C ALA A 8 3.81 -20.75 -15.58
N LYS A 9 4.68 -20.36 -14.65
CA LYS A 9 4.76 -20.97 -13.32
C LYS A 9 3.83 -20.26 -12.36
N LEU A 10 3.04 -21.00 -11.60
CA LEU A 10 2.23 -20.46 -10.52
C LEU A 10 2.86 -20.79 -9.14
N ARG A 11 2.52 -19.98 -8.15
CA ARG A 11 2.94 -20.19 -6.75
C ARG A 11 2.46 -21.57 -6.27
N CYS A 12 3.28 -22.24 -5.49
CA CYS A 12 2.94 -23.53 -4.85
C CYS A 12 2.48 -24.65 -5.81
N GLN A 13 2.79 -24.55 -7.11
CA GLN A 13 2.46 -25.56 -8.11
C GLN A 13 3.72 -26.09 -8.80
N GLN A 14 3.70 -27.38 -9.12
CA GLN A 14 4.76 -28.00 -9.95
C GLN A 14 4.41 -27.89 -11.44
N GLY A 15 5.45 -27.76 -12.27
CA GLY A 15 5.31 -27.63 -13.71
C GLY A 15 4.88 -26.22 -14.16
N THR A 16 4.44 -26.14 -15.41
CA THR A 16 3.95 -24.92 -16.03
C THR A 16 2.52 -25.10 -16.49
N VAL A 17 1.80 -23.99 -16.57
CA VAL A 17 0.43 -23.92 -17.09
C VAL A 17 0.32 -22.84 -18.16
N ASP A 18 -0.71 -22.95 -18.98
CA ASP A 18 -1.18 -21.89 -19.85
C ASP A 18 -2.36 -21.18 -19.19
N ILE A 19 -2.43 -19.87 -19.37
CA ILE A 19 -3.52 -19.02 -18.89
C ILE A 19 -4.16 -18.36 -20.09
N ALA A 20 -5.43 -18.68 -20.35
CA ALA A 20 -6.20 -18.09 -21.45
C ALA A 20 -7.10 -16.98 -20.93
N ILE A 21 -7.12 -15.86 -21.64
CA ILE A 21 -7.86 -14.65 -21.29
C ILE A 21 -8.78 -14.27 -22.45
N ALA A 22 -10.03 -13.92 -22.12
CA ALA A 22 -10.97 -13.31 -23.03
C ALA A 22 -11.64 -12.12 -22.34
N LYS A 23 -11.63 -10.97 -23.03
CA LYS A 23 -12.05 -9.69 -22.47
C LYS A 23 -11.26 -9.39 -21.20
N ASP A 24 -11.94 -9.18 -20.10
CA ASP A 24 -11.38 -8.85 -18.79
C ASP A 24 -11.23 -10.06 -17.85
N ARG A 25 -11.49 -11.30 -18.36
CA ARG A 25 -11.55 -12.51 -17.51
C ARG A 25 -10.58 -13.59 -17.94
N ILE A 26 -10.05 -14.30 -16.95
CA ILE A 26 -9.37 -15.57 -17.14
C ILE A 26 -10.44 -16.61 -17.49
N VAL A 27 -10.32 -17.26 -18.65
CA VAL A 27 -11.27 -18.29 -19.08
C VAL A 27 -10.82 -19.70 -18.80
N SER A 28 -9.50 -19.94 -18.78
CA SER A 28 -8.95 -21.22 -18.35
C SER A 28 -7.52 -21.09 -17.81
N VAL A 29 -7.17 -22.01 -16.90
CA VAL A 29 -5.82 -22.22 -16.39
C VAL A 29 -5.58 -23.73 -16.40
N GLY A 30 -4.55 -24.19 -17.08
CA GLY A 30 -4.29 -25.63 -17.21
C GLY A 30 -3.01 -25.95 -17.96
N PRO A 31 -2.63 -27.25 -18.08
CA PRO A 31 -1.37 -27.65 -18.71
C PRO A 31 -1.21 -27.17 -20.17
N LYS A 32 -2.31 -26.95 -20.84
CA LYS A 32 -2.35 -26.43 -22.22
C LYS A 32 -3.67 -25.70 -22.45
N ALA A 33 -3.59 -24.49 -22.97
CA ALA A 33 -4.77 -23.77 -23.46
C ALA A 33 -5.07 -24.17 -24.89
N ASP A 34 -6.35 -24.45 -25.17
CA ASP A 34 -6.81 -24.75 -26.54
C ASP A 34 -6.81 -23.48 -27.39
N GLY A 35 -6.28 -23.57 -28.62
CA GLY A 35 -6.25 -22.49 -29.58
C GLY A 35 -5.20 -21.42 -29.36
N LYS A 36 -5.27 -20.36 -30.16
CA LYS A 36 -4.34 -19.19 -30.11
C LYS A 36 -5.06 -17.96 -29.60
N GLY A 37 -4.29 -17.12 -28.86
CA GLY A 37 -4.70 -15.76 -28.53
C GLY A 37 -4.33 -14.78 -29.65
N ALA A 38 -5.02 -13.64 -29.70
CA ALA A 38 -4.59 -12.53 -30.56
C ALA A 38 -3.19 -12.02 -30.13
N LEU A 39 -2.88 -12.09 -28.83
CA LEU A 39 -1.55 -11.90 -28.26
C LEU A 39 -1.11 -13.19 -27.56
N GLU A 40 0.04 -13.72 -27.92
CA GLU A 40 0.71 -14.84 -27.24
C GLU A 40 1.89 -14.30 -26.43
N ILE A 41 1.92 -14.61 -25.15
CA ILE A 41 3.01 -14.26 -24.22
C ILE A 41 3.64 -15.56 -23.73
N ASP A 42 4.90 -15.80 -24.07
CA ASP A 42 5.65 -16.93 -23.51
C ASP A 42 6.33 -16.51 -22.20
N ALA A 43 5.80 -16.99 -21.09
CA ALA A 43 6.39 -16.76 -19.78
C ALA A 43 7.73 -17.50 -19.60
N ALA A 44 8.05 -18.47 -20.48
CA ALA A 44 9.30 -19.22 -20.49
C ALA A 44 9.67 -19.82 -19.11
N GLY A 45 8.69 -20.35 -18.37
CA GLY A 45 8.87 -20.88 -17.02
C GLY A 45 9.02 -19.82 -15.94
N SER A 46 8.73 -18.56 -16.24
CA SER A 46 8.72 -17.49 -15.25
C SER A 46 7.47 -17.54 -14.36
N LEU A 47 7.63 -17.06 -13.13
CA LEU A 47 6.54 -16.87 -12.18
C LEU A 47 5.52 -15.88 -12.74
N VAL A 48 4.26 -16.28 -12.72
CA VAL A 48 3.12 -15.40 -12.98
C VAL A 48 2.37 -15.20 -11.66
N LEU A 49 2.23 -13.95 -11.26
CA LEU A 49 1.47 -13.51 -10.10
C LEU A 49 0.17 -12.87 -10.54
N PRO A 50 -0.87 -12.85 -9.70
CA PRO A 50 -1.96 -11.91 -9.90
C PRO A 50 -1.44 -10.48 -9.73
N GLY A 51 -2.17 -9.49 -10.25
CA GLY A 51 -1.78 -8.08 -10.16
C GLY A 51 -1.46 -7.65 -8.74
N MET A 52 -0.37 -6.92 -8.53
CA MET A 52 0.06 -6.51 -7.19
C MET A 52 -0.60 -5.20 -6.76
N PHE A 53 -0.65 -4.99 -5.45
CA PHE A 53 -1.26 -3.83 -4.80
C PHE A 53 -0.21 -2.94 -4.15
N ASN A 54 -0.52 -1.64 -4.09
CA ASN A 54 0.13 -0.66 -3.24
C ASN A 54 -0.97 0.07 -2.46
N LEU A 55 -1.24 -0.35 -1.22
CA LEU A 55 -2.39 0.11 -0.43
C LEU A 55 -2.09 1.29 0.49
N HIS A 56 -0.89 1.85 0.40
CA HIS A 56 -0.52 3.06 1.15
C HIS A 56 0.52 3.84 0.35
N PHE A 57 0.11 4.94 -0.24
CA PHE A 57 0.99 5.73 -1.09
C PHE A 57 0.60 7.21 -1.11
N HIS A 58 1.53 8.07 -0.66
CA HIS A 58 1.37 9.52 -0.66
C HIS A 58 1.80 10.13 -2.01
N ALA A 59 0.99 9.88 -3.05
CA ALA A 59 1.30 10.34 -4.40
C ALA A 59 1.16 11.86 -4.57
N ASP A 60 0.41 12.53 -3.70
CA ASP A 60 0.23 13.99 -3.67
C ASP A 60 1.52 14.75 -3.34
N LYS A 61 2.44 14.14 -2.60
CA LYS A 61 3.73 14.73 -2.21
C LYS A 61 4.94 14.04 -2.86
N SER A 62 4.74 12.96 -3.60
CA SER A 62 5.82 12.27 -4.31
C SER A 62 6.55 13.18 -5.29
N LEU A 63 7.86 12.96 -5.45
CA LEU A 63 8.80 13.67 -6.34
C LEU A 63 9.05 15.15 -5.96
N LEU A 64 8.67 15.56 -4.77
CA LEU A 64 8.90 16.92 -4.28
C LEU A 64 10.28 17.10 -3.61
N GLY A 65 11.05 16.05 -3.41
CA GLY A 65 12.39 16.12 -2.80
C GLY A 65 13.40 16.99 -3.54
N ALA A 66 13.18 17.24 -4.85
CA ALA A 66 14.04 18.12 -5.65
C ALA A 66 13.69 19.61 -5.50
N VAL A 67 12.50 19.96 -5.02
CA VAL A 67 11.99 21.35 -4.96
C VAL A 67 11.74 21.83 -3.53
N MET A 68 11.57 20.91 -2.57
CA MET A 68 11.46 21.22 -1.16
C MET A 68 12.84 21.34 -0.51
N ARG A 69 12.92 22.09 0.61
CA ARG A 69 14.14 22.08 1.42
C ARG A 69 14.39 20.68 2.02
N PRO A 70 15.64 20.29 2.24
CA PRO A 70 15.94 18.99 2.83
C PRO A 70 15.48 18.92 4.31
N ASN A 71 15.05 17.74 4.72
CA ASN A 71 14.77 17.41 6.12
C ASN A 71 16.10 17.14 6.84
N LEU A 72 16.61 18.12 7.56
CA LEU A 72 17.93 18.06 8.19
C LEU A 72 17.97 17.21 9.46
N SER A 73 16.90 17.18 10.23
CA SER A 73 16.81 16.32 11.41
C SER A 73 16.50 14.87 11.08
N GLY A 74 15.92 14.62 9.88
CA GLY A 74 15.40 13.33 9.46
C GLY A 74 14.19 12.88 10.29
N THR A 75 13.55 13.80 11.02
CA THR A 75 12.38 13.50 11.86
C THR A 75 11.08 13.70 11.11
N LEU A 76 10.05 12.97 11.54
CA LEU A 76 8.69 13.08 10.98
C LEU A 76 8.07 14.48 11.21
N PRO A 77 8.21 15.14 12.40
CA PRO A 77 7.71 16.51 12.57
C PRO A 77 8.30 17.52 11.60
N GLU A 78 9.61 17.47 11.33
CA GLU A 78 10.23 18.37 10.34
C GLU A 78 9.75 18.07 8.92
N ALA A 79 9.53 16.80 8.55
CA ALA A 79 8.97 16.46 7.25
C ALA A 79 7.55 17.05 7.06
N ILE A 80 6.71 16.98 8.09
CA ILE A 80 5.36 17.61 8.09
C ILE A 80 5.47 19.12 7.91
N GLU A 81 6.37 19.79 8.65
CA GLU A 81 6.60 21.23 8.53
C GLU A 81 6.98 21.63 7.10
N ILE A 82 7.96 20.94 6.51
CA ILE A 82 8.41 21.17 5.13
C ILE A 82 7.26 21.01 4.14
N THR A 83 6.46 19.95 4.29
CA THR A 83 5.31 19.70 3.44
C THR A 83 4.26 20.80 3.60
N ASN A 84 4.02 21.30 4.82
CA ASN A 84 3.09 22.39 5.10
C ASN A 84 3.51 23.71 4.47
N GLU A 85 4.81 24.00 4.37
CA GLU A 85 5.32 25.16 3.65
C GLU A 85 4.89 25.13 2.17
N PHE A 86 4.93 23.94 1.56
CA PHE A 86 4.72 23.78 0.12
C PHE A 86 3.24 23.59 -0.27
N LYS A 87 2.46 22.82 0.49
CA LYS A 87 1.07 22.48 0.13
C LYS A 87 0.09 23.65 0.16
N ARG A 88 0.48 24.78 0.79
CA ARG A 88 -0.28 26.04 0.67
C ARG A 88 -0.45 26.50 -0.79
N SER A 89 0.53 26.15 -1.64
CA SER A 89 0.57 26.50 -3.05
C SER A 89 0.23 25.36 -4.01
N TYR A 90 -0.28 24.22 -3.52
CA TYR A 90 -0.68 23.12 -4.40
C TYR A 90 -1.67 23.58 -5.47
N ASP A 91 -1.40 23.13 -6.70
CA ASP A 91 -2.32 23.20 -7.83
C ASP A 91 -2.78 21.76 -8.15
N PRO A 92 -4.08 21.47 -8.19
CA PRO A 92 -4.58 20.14 -8.52
C PRO A 92 -4.03 19.57 -9.84
N ALA A 93 -3.81 20.41 -10.84
CA ALA A 93 -3.25 19.95 -12.12
C ALA A 93 -1.77 19.53 -12.01
N GLU A 94 -0.99 20.26 -11.20
CA GLU A 94 0.41 19.93 -10.90
C GLU A 94 0.50 18.65 -10.07
N VAL A 95 -0.30 18.52 -9.00
CA VAL A 95 -0.40 17.29 -8.20
C VAL A 95 -0.74 16.09 -9.08
N ALA A 96 -1.74 16.23 -9.97
CA ALA A 96 -2.10 15.17 -10.89
C ALA A 96 -0.95 14.80 -11.84
N ALA A 97 -0.19 15.78 -12.34
CA ALA A 97 0.92 15.53 -13.26
C ALA A 97 2.06 14.72 -12.60
N ARG A 98 2.44 15.03 -11.35
CA ARG A 98 3.41 14.24 -10.56
C ARG A 98 2.87 12.86 -10.22
N THR A 99 1.62 12.78 -9.78
CA THR A 99 0.94 11.50 -9.49
C THR A 99 0.99 10.57 -10.70
N LEU A 100 0.69 11.05 -11.90
CA LEU A 100 0.75 10.23 -13.11
C LEU A 100 2.13 9.63 -13.37
N GLN A 101 3.23 10.34 -13.06
CA GLN A 101 4.58 9.82 -13.23
C GLN A 101 4.86 8.63 -12.30
N VAL A 102 4.48 8.73 -11.02
CA VAL A 102 4.70 7.64 -10.07
C VAL A 102 3.73 6.48 -10.28
N LEU A 103 2.51 6.72 -10.74
CA LEU A 103 1.58 5.67 -11.14
C LEU A 103 2.11 4.89 -12.35
N GLU A 104 2.64 5.57 -13.36
CA GLU A 104 3.26 4.93 -14.53
C GLU A 104 4.42 4.04 -14.11
N ALA A 105 5.30 4.53 -13.24
CA ALA A 105 6.40 3.75 -12.70
C ALA A 105 5.90 2.51 -11.94
N GLY A 106 4.87 2.67 -11.10
CA GLY A 106 4.30 1.57 -10.34
C GLY A 106 3.60 0.51 -11.21
N VAL A 107 2.89 0.91 -12.26
CA VAL A 107 2.30 -0.06 -13.22
C VAL A 107 3.40 -0.84 -13.94
N LYS A 108 4.48 -0.18 -14.37
CA LYS A 108 5.64 -0.87 -14.96
C LYS A 108 6.29 -1.87 -13.98
N ASN A 109 6.16 -1.62 -12.67
CA ASN A 109 6.61 -2.49 -11.60
C ASN A 109 5.55 -3.52 -11.14
N GLY A 110 4.42 -3.64 -11.86
CA GLY A 110 3.42 -4.69 -11.64
C GLY A 110 2.27 -4.31 -10.72
N THR A 111 2.17 -3.05 -10.31
CA THR A 111 1.03 -2.58 -9.52
C THR A 111 -0.20 -2.42 -10.41
N THR A 112 -1.30 -3.08 -10.05
CA THR A 112 -2.60 -2.99 -10.75
C THR A 112 -3.68 -2.32 -9.92
N PHE A 113 -3.36 -2.02 -8.65
CA PHE A 113 -4.26 -1.36 -7.72
C PHE A 113 -3.47 -0.45 -6.77
N PHE A 114 -3.89 0.80 -6.66
CA PHE A 114 -3.32 1.77 -5.74
C PHE A 114 -4.36 2.29 -4.76
N ARG A 115 -3.94 2.53 -3.51
CA ARG A 115 -4.66 3.35 -2.54
C ARG A 115 -3.80 4.58 -2.23
N LEU A 116 -4.24 5.73 -2.74
CA LEU A 116 -3.50 6.99 -2.68
C LEU A 116 -4.01 7.84 -1.54
N PHE A 117 -3.10 8.35 -0.72
CA PHE A 117 -3.40 9.28 0.37
C PHE A 117 -3.30 10.71 -0.13
N ALA A 118 -4.35 11.49 0.10
CA ALA A 118 -4.44 12.89 -0.24
C ALA A 118 -4.51 13.73 1.03
N ASP A 119 -3.56 14.63 1.24
CA ASP A 119 -3.61 15.55 2.38
C ASP A 119 -4.85 16.46 2.29
N VAL A 120 -5.71 16.38 3.31
CA VAL A 120 -6.93 17.17 3.46
C VAL A 120 -6.91 17.85 4.82
N GLY A 121 -6.85 19.18 4.83
CA GLY A 121 -6.77 19.98 6.05
C GLY A 121 -6.78 21.46 5.72
N THR A 122 -6.83 22.33 6.75
CA THR A 122 -7.02 23.78 6.55
C THR A 122 -5.86 24.45 5.80
N ILE A 123 -4.66 23.86 5.81
CA ILE A 123 -3.47 24.39 5.12
C ILE A 123 -3.57 24.20 3.60
N GLY A 124 -3.85 22.97 3.15
CA GLY A 124 -3.92 22.60 1.74
C GLY A 124 -5.33 22.67 1.15
N GLY A 125 -6.36 22.71 1.99
CA GLY A 125 -7.74 22.54 1.55
C GLY A 125 -7.95 21.16 0.92
N LEU A 126 -8.64 21.14 -0.21
CA LEU A 126 -8.96 19.93 -0.98
C LEU A 126 -8.04 19.71 -2.20
N ARG A 127 -7.02 20.54 -2.39
CA ARG A 127 -6.24 20.57 -3.64
C ARG A 127 -5.53 19.27 -3.92
N ALA A 128 -4.97 18.62 -2.90
CA ALA A 128 -4.35 17.31 -3.05
C ALA A 128 -5.39 16.26 -3.47
N ALA A 129 -6.53 16.17 -2.79
CA ALA A 129 -7.60 15.25 -3.14
C ALA A 129 -8.10 15.47 -4.57
N GLN A 130 -8.34 16.72 -4.97
CA GLN A 130 -8.73 17.06 -6.34
C GLN A 130 -7.70 16.62 -7.37
N GLY A 131 -6.40 16.79 -7.07
CA GLY A 131 -5.31 16.34 -7.93
C GLY A 131 -5.27 14.82 -8.09
N LEU A 132 -5.42 14.06 -7.00
CA LEU A 132 -5.46 12.60 -7.06
C LEU A 132 -6.72 12.06 -7.77
N LEU A 133 -7.87 12.70 -7.56
CA LEU A 133 -9.11 12.36 -8.29
C LEU A 133 -8.97 12.60 -9.79
N LEU A 134 -8.34 13.70 -10.20
CA LEU A 134 -8.02 14.00 -11.59
C LEU A 134 -7.03 12.97 -12.19
N ALA A 135 -6.00 12.57 -11.42
CA ALA A 135 -5.08 11.53 -11.84
C ALA A 135 -5.79 10.18 -12.00
N ARG A 136 -6.68 9.81 -11.07
CA ARG A 136 -7.50 8.59 -11.14
C ARG A 136 -8.32 8.53 -12.43
N GLU A 137 -9.00 9.61 -12.78
CA GLU A 137 -9.79 9.67 -14.02
C GLU A 137 -8.91 9.40 -15.25
N LYS A 138 -7.77 10.08 -15.34
CA LYS A 138 -6.85 9.96 -16.50
C LYS A 138 -6.17 8.61 -16.60
N PHE A 139 -5.97 7.90 -15.47
CA PHE A 139 -5.14 6.69 -15.41
C PHE A 139 -5.93 5.39 -15.21
N SER A 140 -7.25 5.45 -15.10
CA SER A 140 -8.18 4.33 -14.79
C SER A 140 -8.07 3.12 -15.72
N ARG A 141 -7.57 3.30 -16.94
CA ARG A 141 -7.34 2.18 -17.88
C ARG A 141 -6.15 1.29 -17.52
N TYR A 142 -5.21 1.79 -16.70
CA TYR A 142 -3.95 1.12 -16.38
C TYR A 142 -3.96 0.43 -15.03
N CYS A 143 -4.70 0.95 -14.06
CA CYS A 143 -4.85 0.39 -12.73
C CYS A 143 -6.14 0.88 -12.06
N ASP A 144 -6.57 0.17 -11.02
CA ASP A 144 -7.60 0.66 -10.12
C ASP A 144 -6.97 1.62 -9.11
N ILE A 145 -7.71 2.66 -8.71
CA ILE A 145 -7.23 3.67 -7.77
C ILE A 145 -8.34 4.01 -6.78
N GLU A 146 -8.04 3.86 -5.49
CA GLU A 146 -8.79 4.44 -4.38
C GLU A 146 -8.07 5.67 -3.86
N VAL A 147 -8.83 6.69 -3.43
CA VAL A 147 -8.30 7.92 -2.83
C VAL A 147 -8.75 8.01 -1.38
N VAL A 148 -7.80 8.14 -0.48
CA VAL A 148 -8.01 8.35 0.97
C VAL A 148 -8.00 9.85 1.24
N ALA A 149 -9.05 10.37 1.86
CA ALA A 149 -9.05 11.74 2.41
C ALA A 149 -8.30 11.70 3.74
N PHE A 150 -7.11 12.29 3.81
CA PHE A 150 -6.17 12.12 4.92
C PHE A 150 -5.86 13.43 5.65
N PRO A 151 -6.21 13.54 6.96
CA PRO A 151 -5.97 14.74 7.75
C PRO A 151 -4.54 14.75 8.34
N GLN A 152 -3.56 15.16 7.54
CA GLN A 152 -2.13 15.14 7.91
C GLN A 152 -1.83 15.99 9.16
N GLU A 153 -2.58 17.05 9.42
CA GLU A 153 -2.40 17.91 10.59
C GLU A 153 -3.26 17.51 11.80
N GLY A 154 -3.96 16.36 11.74
CA GLY A 154 -4.97 15.97 12.71
C GLY A 154 -6.36 16.52 12.36
N ILE A 155 -7.33 16.23 13.21
CA ILE A 155 -8.72 16.70 13.05
C ILE A 155 -9.09 17.68 14.18
N VAL A 156 -8.80 17.28 15.43
CA VAL A 156 -9.13 18.11 16.61
C VAL A 156 -8.18 19.30 16.70
N ARG A 157 -6.90 19.08 16.45
CA ARG A 157 -5.88 20.14 16.43
C ARG A 157 -5.89 21.04 15.19
N ASP A 158 -6.63 20.66 14.13
CA ASP A 158 -6.86 21.48 12.91
C ASP A 158 -8.35 21.78 12.74
N PRO A 159 -8.92 22.76 13.50
CA PRO A 159 -10.34 23.09 13.45
C PRO A 159 -10.81 23.45 12.04
N GLY A 160 -11.77 22.69 11.50
CA GLY A 160 -12.23 22.77 10.12
C GLY A 160 -11.82 21.57 9.25
N ALA A 161 -10.89 20.73 9.73
CA ALA A 161 -10.47 19.54 9.00
C ALA A 161 -11.59 18.49 8.86
N ALA A 162 -12.45 18.34 9.87
CA ALA A 162 -13.58 17.40 9.80
C ALA A 162 -14.55 17.75 8.66
N GLU A 163 -14.88 19.03 8.49
CA GLU A 163 -15.74 19.53 7.42
C GLU A 163 -15.08 19.34 6.04
N LEU A 164 -13.75 19.50 5.96
CA LEU A 164 -13.00 19.27 4.72
C LEU A 164 -12.95 17.78 4.38
N LEU A 165 -12.79 16.88 5.36
CA LEU A 165 -12.89 15.43 5.14
C LEU A 165 -14.27 15.05 4.61
N GLU A 166 -15.34 15.58 5.23
CA GLU A 166 -16.72 15.38 4.77
C GLU A 166 -16.90 15.84 3.32
N GLU A 167 -16.33 16.99 2.96
CA GLU A 167 -16.40 17.53 1.60
C GLU A 167 -15.57 16.71 0.61
N ALA A 168 -14.38 16.21 1.02
CA ALA A 168 -13.57 15.31 0.20
C ALA A 168 -14.32 14.02 -0.14
N MET A 169 -15.05 13.44 0.83
CA MET A 169 -15.89 12.27 0.59
C MET A 169 -17.00 12.55 -0.43
N LYS A 170 -17.65 13.72 -0.35
CA LYS A 170 -18.67 14.15 -1.34
C LYS A 170 -18.07 14.36 -2.73
N GLN A 171 -16.82 14.82 -2.83
CA GLN A 171 -16.11 14.99 -4.11
C GLN A 171 -15.60 13.68 -4.70
N GLY A 172 -15.73 12.55 -4.00
CA GLY A 172 -15.48 11.22 -4.54
C GLY A 172 -14.23 10.53 -4.01
N CYS A 173 -13.68 10.96 -2.88
CA CYS A 173 -12.74 10.13 -2.13
C CYS A 173 -13.43 8.84 -1.67
N ASP A 174 -12.68 7.75 -1.60
CA ASP A 174 -13.21 6.40 -1.38
C ASP A 174 -13.10 5.94 0.06
N ILE A 175 -12.10 6.44 0.79
CA ILE A 175 -11.67 5.96 2.11
C ILE A 175 -11.52 7.16 3.05
N VAL A 176 -11.96 7.01 4.29
CA VAL A 176 -11.71 8.00 5.34
C VAL A 176 -10.35 7.73 5.97
N GLY A 177 -9.46 8.71 5.90
CA GLY A 177 -8.15 8.69 6.55
C GLY A 177 -8.20 9.17 8.00
N GLY A 178 -7.08 9.01 8.71
CA GLY A 178 -6.91 9.53 10.05
C GLY A 178 -5.45 9.51 10.49
N LEU A 179 -5.08 10.40 11.43
CA LEU A 179 -3.77 10.50 12.06
C LEU A 179 -3.92 10.77 13.58
N PRO A 180 -4.55 9.85 14.34
CA PRO A 180 -4.93 10.12 15.72
C PRO A 180 -3.72 10.35 16.66
N TRP A 181 -2.59 9.67 16.45
CA TRP A 181 -1.41 9.84 17.29
C TRP A 181 -0.77 11.24 17.21
N TYR A 182 -1.14 12.03 16.19
CA TYR A 182 -0.61 13.38 16.00
C TYR A 182 -1.42 14.45 16.75
N GLU A 183 -2.57 14.12 17.35
CA GLU A 183 -3.30 15.01 18.24
C GLU A 183 -2.51 15.33 19.50
N TYR A 184 -2.88 16.37 20.26
CA TYR A 184 -2.12 16.78 21.44
C TYR A 184 -2.26 15.85 22.65
N THR A 185 -3.39 15.15 22.75
CA THR A 185 -3.71 14.28 23.89
C THR A 185 -4.36 12.98 23.48
N ASP A 186 -4.29 11.94 24.33
CA ASP A 186 -4.98 10.67 24.09
C ASP A 186 -6.51 10.84 23.99
N ALA A 187 -7.07 11.85 24.67
CA ALA A 187 -8.50 12.14 24.59
C ALA A 187 -8.87 12.65 23.18
N GLU A 188 -8.10 13.58 22.66
CA GLU A 188 -8.26 14.09 21.29
C GLU A 188 -7.98 13.00 20.24
N ALA A 189 -7.00 12.13 20.47
CA ALA A 189 -6.74 10.99 19.59
C ALA A 189 -7.96 10.05 19.49
N ARG A 190 -8.67 9.82 20.59
CA ARG A 190 -9.93 9.04 20.58
C ARG A 190 -11.06 9.77 19.88
N GLU A 191 -11.21 11.07 20.13
CA GLU A 191 -12.18 11.93 19.45
C GLU A 191 -11.93 11.94 17.93
N HIS A 192 -10.68 12.04 17.50
CA HIS A 192 -10.27 11.91 16.09
C HIS A 192 -10.77 10.59 15.47
N VAL A 193 -10.54 9.45 16.15
CA VAL A 193 -11.03 8.14 15.69
C VAL A 193 -12.56 8.15 15.62
N ASP A 194 -13.26 8.69 16.62
CA ASP A 194 -14.72 8.77 16.63
C ASP A 194 -15.27 9.57 15.46
N ILE A 195 -14.69 10.74 15.16
CA ILE A 195 -15.07 11.58 14.01
C ILE A 195 -14.90 10.81 12.70
N CYS A 196 -13.77 10.11 12.51
CA CYS A 196 -13.54 9.32 11.30
C CYS A 196 -14.59 8.21 11.12
N PHE A 197 -14.96 7.50 12.21
CA PHE A 197 -16.02 6.48 12.14
C PHE A 197 -17.37 7.08 11.79
N GLU A 198 -17.71 8.26 12.34
CA GLU A 198 -18.97 8.94 12.03
C GLU A 198 -19.03 9.37 10.54
N ILE A 199 -17.94 9.89 9.99
CA ILE A 199 -17.85 10.23 8.56
C ILE A 199 -17.97 8.95 7.72
N ALA A 200 -17.22 7.89 8.06
CA ALA A 200 -17.24 6.62 7.34
C ALA A 200 -18.64 5.99 7.31
N LYS A 201 -19.36 6.01 8.42
CA LYS A 201 -20.75 5.51 8.50
C LYS A 201 -21.70 6.33 7.62
N ARG A 202 -21.59 7.67 7.65
CA ARG A 202 -22.48 8.55 6.84
C ARG A 202 -22.31 8.30 5.34
N HIS A 203 -21.10 8.01 4.89
CA HIS A 203 -20.79 7.80 3.47
C HIS A 203 -20.72 6.32 3.08
N ASP A 204 -20.94 5.37 4.00
CA ASP A 204 -20.71 3.94 3.83
C ASP A 204 -19.32 3.64 3.24
N ARG A 205 -18.28 4.19 3.85
CA ARG A 205 -16.88 4.05 3.41
C ARG A 205 -16.04 3.29 4.43
N ASP A 206 -14.93 2.76 3.95
CA ASP A 206 -13.93 2.10 4.76
C ASP A 206 -12.98 3.14 5.39
N ILE A 207 -12.17 2.71 6.36
CA ILE A 207 -11.26 3.56 7.11
C ILE A 207 -9.82 3.09 6.90
N HIS A 208 -8.88 4.00 6.69
CA HIS A 208 -7.46 3.69 6.67
C HIS A 208 -6.66 4.81 7.37
N MET A 209 -6.18 4.56 8.57
CA MET A 209 -5.47 5.54 9.40
C MET A 209 -3.97 5.24 9.50
N LEU A 210 -3.15 6.28 9.66
CA LEU A 210 -1.78 6.18 10.16
C LEU A 210 -1.86 6.19 11.69
N VAL A 211 -1.49 5.07 12.30
CA VAL A 211 -1.74 4.83 13.72
C VAL A 211 -0.42 4.59 14.44
N ASP A 212 -0.21 5.30 15.55
CA ASP A 212 0.97 5.12 16.43
C ASP A 212 2.30 5.09 15.65
N ASP A 213 2.44 5.99 14.64
CA ASP A 213 3.66 6.14 13.84
C ASP A 213 4.71 6.96 14.61
N THR A 214 5.12 6.40 15.70
CA THR A 214 6.05 7.00 16.68
C THR A 214 6.84 5.91 17.39
N ASP A 215 7.94 6.30 18.03
CA ASP A 215 8.76 5.43 18.88
C ASP A 215 8.28 5.40 20.35
N ASP A 216 7.23 6.16 20.69
CA ASP A 216 6.68 6.23 22.04
C ASP A 216 5.86 4.99 22.38
N GLU A 217 6.30 4.21 23.36
CA GLU A 217 5.61 3.03 23.86
C GLU A 217 4.23 3.32 24.51
N ASN A 218 3.96 4.59 24.80
CA ASN A 218 2.69 5.02 25.39
C ASN A 218 1.66 5.45 24.32
N SER A 219 2.04 5.56 23.06
CA SER A 219 1.09 5.78 21.96
C SER A 219 0.23 4.54 21.77
N ARG A 220 -1.09 4.68 21.93
CA ARG A 220 -2.05 3.55 22.04
C ARG A 220 -3.32 3.76 21.24
N SER A 221 -3.26 4.52 20.17
CA SER A 221 -4.40 4.76 19.28
C SER A 221 -4.89 3.47 18.62
N LEU A 222 -3.97 2.50 18.36
CA LEU A 222 -4.33 1.19 17.81
C LEU A 222 -5.27 0.39 18.72
N GLU A 223 -5.05 0.46 20.05
CA GLU A 223 -5.95 -0.19 21.02
C GLU A 223 -7.38 0.33 20.88
N TYR A 224 -7.53 1.67 20.81
CA TYR A 224 -8.84 2.29 20.68
C TYR A 224 -9.47 2.04 19.32
N LEU A 225 -8.69 2.11 18.24
CA LEU A 225 -9.14 1.81 16.88
C LEU A 225 -9.69 0.38 16.77
N ALA A 226 -8.96 -0.62 17.31
CA ALA A 226 -9.40 -2.01 17.32
C ALA A 226 -10.69 -2.19 18.14
N LEU A 227 -10.77 -1.56 19.32
CA LEU A 227 -11.98 -1.57 20.16
C LEU A 227 -13.18 -0.94 19.43
N LYS A 228 -12.98 0.22 18.79
CA LYS A 228 -14.05 0.92 18.05
C LYS A 228 -14.52 0.08 16.87
N THR A 229 -13.59 -0.54 16.13
CA THR A 229 -13.90 -1.45 15.02
C THR A 229 -14.84 -2.59 15.45
N MET A 230 -14.56 -3.23 16.61
CA MET A 230 -15.42 -4.27 17.17
C MET A 230 -16.79 -3.74 17.61
N ARG A 231 -16.83 -2.55 18.25
CA ARG A 231 -18.08 -1.97 18.77
C ARG A 231 -19.03 -1.49 17.68
N GLU A 232 -18.47 -1.01 16.57
CA GLU A 232 -19.25 -0.48 15.44
C GLU A 232 -19.50 -1.53 14.35
N ASP A 233 -19.07 -2.79 14.56
CA ASP A 233 -19.18 -3.88 13.58
C ASP A 233 -18.53 -3.58 12.23
N PHE A 234 -17.38 -2.90 12.26
CA PHE A 234 -16.61 -2.51 11.07
C PHE A 234 -15.53 -3.53 10.69
N HIS A 235 -15.72 -4.81 11.03
CA HIS A 235 -14.78 -5.89 10.75
C HIS A 235 -14.39 -5.96 9.27
N GLY A 236 -13.08 -5.98 9.01
CA GLY A 236 -12.53 -6.04 7.64
C GLY A 236 -12.66 -4.76 6.81
N ARG A 237 -13.17 -3.67 7.40
CA ARG A 237 -13.33 -2.35 6.78
C ARG A 237 -12.32 -1.30 7.30
N VAL A 238 -11.45 -1.68 8.21
CA VAL A 238 -10.49 -0.79 8.87
C VAL A 238 -9.08 -1.27 8.62
N ALA A 239 -8.21 -0.36 8.20
CA ALA A 239 -6.77 -0.56 8.10
C ALA A 239 -6.02 0.45 8.98
N ALA A 240 -4.92 0.00 9.57
CA ALA A 240 -3.98 0.80 10.35
C ALA A 240 -2.57 0.67 9.76
N SER A 241 -1.97 1.79 9.39
CA SER A 241 -0.61 1.84 8.86
C SER A 241 0.39 2.19 9.93
N HIS A 242 1.64 1.78 9.71
CA HIS A 242 2.83 1.98 10.54
C HIS A 242 2.78 1.21 11.85
N CYS A 243 1.97 1.62 12.81
CA CYS A 243 1.89 1.03 14.16
C CYS A 243 3.27 0.85 14.80
N GLY A 244 4.19 1.80 14.58
CA GLY A 244 5.60 1.74 14.96
C GLY A 244 5.82 1.60 16.45
N ALA A 245 4.95 2.20 17.28
CA ALA A 245 4.99 2.08 18.73
C ALA A 245 4.96 0.62 19.22
N MET A 246 4.37 -0.31 18.44
CA MET A 246 4.39 -1.74 18.80
C MET A 246 5.80 -2.32 18.92
N ALA A 247 6.80 -1.73 18.27
CA ALA A 247 8.20 -2.14 18.43
C ALA A 247 8.75 -1.88 19.85
N ALA A 248 8.15 -0.92 20.55
CA ALA A 248 8.53 -0.52 21.89
C ALA A 248 7.65 -1.10 23.00
N TYR A 249 6.49 -1.68 22.68
CA TYR A 249 5.59 -2.27 23.66
C TYR A 249 6.26 -3.43 24.41
N ASN A 250 5.99 -3.53 25.73
CA ASN A 250 6.33 -4.74 26.46
C ASN A 250 5.50 -5.92 25.90
N ASP A 251 6.02 -7.15 26.06
CA ASP A 251 5.44 -8.33 25.41
C ASP A 251 4.01 -8.65 25.86
N VAL A 252 3.67 -8.37 27.14
CA VAL A 252 2.31 -8.62 27.67
C VAL A 252 1.29 -7.69 27.01
N TYR A 253 1.61 -6.41 26.90
CA TYR A 253 0.73 -5.45 26.22
C TYR A 253 0.67 -5.72 24.71
N ALA A 254 1.82 -6.01 24.09
CA ALA A 254 1.86 -6.37 22.66
C ALA A 254 0.98 -7.57 22.34
N ALA A 255 1.03 -8.65 23.14
CA ALA A 255 0.17 -9.83 22.96
C ALA A 255 -1.32 -9.48 23.02
N LYS A 256 -1.73 -8.61 23.97
CA LYS A 256 -3.10 -8.09 24.05
C LYS A 256 -3.51 -7.38 22.76
N ILE A 257 -2.63 -6.48 22.26
CA ILE A 257 -2.95 -5.69 21.06
C ILE A 257 -3.02 -6.57 19.80
N VAL A 258 -2.11 -7.53 19.65
CA VAL A 258 -2.13 -8.51 18.56
C VAL A 258 -3.45 -9.30 18.55
N ASP A 259 -3.93 -9.76 19.72
CA ASP A 259 -5.22 -10.43 19.86
C ASP A 259 -6.39 -9.52 19.48
N MET A 260 -6.37 -8.27 19.94
CA MET A 260 -7.43 -7.30 19.61
C MET A 260 -7.48 -7.00 18.12
N VAL A 261 -6.35 -6.75 17.48
CA VAL A 261 -6.24 -6.49 16.03
C VAL A 261 -6.79 -7.67 15.22
N ALA A 262 -6.37 -8.89 15.55
CA ALA A 262 -6.86 -10.10 14.87
C ALA A 262 -8.36 -10.30 15.05
N THR A 263 -8.88 -10.11 16.27
CA THR A 263 -10.31 -10.25 16.59
C THR A 263 -11.15 -9.18 15.90
N ALA A 264 -10.68 -7.93 15.87
CA ALA A 264 -11.34 -6.83 15.19
C ALA A 264 -11.29 -6.96 13.66
N GLY A 265 -10.41 -7.80 13.12
CA GLY A 265 -10.19 -7.88 11.67
C GLY A 265 -9.60 -6.62 11.08
N VAL A 266 -8.84 -5.84 11.86
CA VAL A 266 -8.10 -4.68 11.37
C VAL A 266 -6.94 -5.14 10.52
N THR A 267 -6.79 -4.60 9.31
CA THR A 267 -5.61 -4.83 8.49
C THR A 267 -4.46 -3.95 8.97
N ILE A 268 -3.27 -4.51 9.13
CA ILE A 268 -2.06 -3.76 9.45
C ILE A 268 -1.22 -3.56 8.19
N SER A 269 -0.93 -2.31 7.83
CA SER A 269 0.03 -1.97 6.77
C SER A 269 1.39 -1.62 7.36
N CYS A 270 2.36 -2.51 7.17
CA CYS A 270 3.74 -2.28 7.57
C CYS A 270 4.51 -1.62 6.43
N ASN A 271 4.77 -0.33 6.54
CA ASN A 271 5.47 0.46 5.52
C ASN A 271 6.97 0.52 5.87
N ALA A 272 7.68 -0.58 5.64
CA ALA A 272 9.05 -0.78 6.12
C ALA A 272 10.04 0.29 5.63
N HIS A 273 9.87 0.80 4.42
CA HIS A 273 10.75 1.82 3.83
C HIS A 273 10.82 3.08 4.70
N ILE A 274 9.67 3.69 4.95
CA ILE A 274 9.58 4.94 5.72
C ILE A 274 9.95 4.71 7.19
N ASN A 275 9.47 3.63 7.81
CA ASN A 275 9.75 3.35 9.21
C ASN A 275 11.26 3.19 9.47
N LEU A 276 12.01 2.54 8.55
CA LEU A 276 13.47 2.42 8.67
C LEU A 276 14.22 3.78 8.57
N VAL A 277 13.63 4.77 7.93
CA VAL A 277 14.21 6.09 7.78
C VAL A 277 13.77 7.05 8.87
N CYS A 278 12.50 7.07 9.25
CA CYS A 278 11.94 8.06 10.17
C CYS A 278 11.94 7.62 11.63
N SER A 279 11.85 6.30 11.92
CA SER A 279 11.81 5.79 13.29
C SER A 279 13.20 5.71 13.93
N ALA A 280 13.24 5.60 15.25
CA ALA A 280 14.45 5.44 16.09
C ALA A 280 15.50 6.55 15.90
N ARG A 281 15.07 7.76 15.54
CA ARG A 281 15.97 8.89 15.33
C ARG A 281 16.63 9.38 16.64
N LEU A 282 15.95 9.19 17.78
CA LEU A 282 16.46 9.54 19.10
C LEU A 282 17.20 8.38 19.78
N ASP A 283 17.13 7.16 19.24
CA ASP A 283 17.88 6.02 19.75
C ASP A 283 19.39 6.21 19.50
N ARG A 284 20.20 5.86 20.49
CA ARG A 284 21.66 5.83 20.33
C ARG A 284 22.06 4.48 19.74
N GLU A 285 22.29 3.47 20.59
CA GLU A 285 22.61 2.10 20.19
C GLU A 285 22.12 1.13 21.29
N PRO A 286 21.54 -0.03 20.94
CA PRO A 286 21.13 -0.45 19.59
C PRO A 286 19.88 0.31 19.11
N LYS A 287 19.84 0.65 17.81
CA LYS A 287 18.67 1.28 17.20
C LYS A 287 17.54 0.27 17.00
N ARG A 288 16.32 0.65 17.37
CA ARG A 288 15.11 -0.12 17.05
C ARG A 288 14.85 -0.09 15.55
N ARG A 289 14.20 -1.13 15.02
CA ARG A 289 13.82 -1.16 13.61
C ARG A 289 12.58 -0.32 13.30
N GLY A 290 11.83 0.09 14.31
CA GLY A 290 10.66 0.95 14.15
C GLY A 290 9.49 0.34 13.41
N ILE A 291 9.44 -0.99 13.25
CA ILE A 291 8.35 -1.68 12.56
C ILE A 291 7.45 -2.46 13.52
N VAL A 292 6.20 -2.61 13.12
CA VAL A 292 5.21 -3.43 13.81
C VAL A 292 5.67 -4.89 13.97
N ARG A 293 5.13 -5.61 14.95
CA ARG A 293 5.47 -7.01 15.26
C ARG A 293 4.86 -7.99 14.23
N VAL A 294 5.42 -8.00 13.01
CA VAL A 294 4.89 -8.71 11.83
C VAL A 294 4.69 -10.20 12.09
N LYS A 295 5.70 -10.90 12.64
CA LYS A 295 5.60 -12.36 12.88
C LYS A 295 4.50 -12.72 13.87
N GLU A 296 4.34 -11.94 14.92
CA GLU A 296 3.31 -12.16 15.95
C GLU A 296 1.91 -11.93 15.36
N LEU A 297 1.74 -10.88 14.57
CA LEU A 297 0.49 -10.60 13.85
C LEU A 297 0.11 -11.72 12.88
N LEU A 298 1.05 -12.16 12.04
CA LEU A 298 0.84 -13.26 11.11
C LEU A 298 0.51 -14.57 11.84
N ALA A 299 1.24 -14.90 12.91
CA ALA A 299 0.99 -16.10 13.71
C ALA A 299 -0.40 -16.11 14.35
N ARG A 300 -0.97 -14.92 14.65
CA ARG A 300 -2.32 -14.78 15.19
C ARG A 300 -3.40 -14.70 14.11
N GLY A 301 -3.04 -14.71 12.83
CA GLY A 301 -3.96 -14.65 11.69
C GLY A 301 -4.46 -13.24 11.36
N ALA A 302 -3.81 -12.20 11.87
CA ALA A 302 -4.09 -10.84 11.46
C ALA A 302 -3.75 -10.63 9.97
N ASN A 303 -4.53 -9.82 9.28
CA ASN A 303 -4.22 -9.44 7.90
C ASN A 303 -3.11 -8.40 7.89
N VAL A 304 -1.94 -8.74 7.35
CA VAL A 304 -0.79 -7.84 7.24
C VAL A 304 -0.50 -7.57 5.77
N VAL A 305 -0.31 -6.31 5.42
CA VAL A 305 0.10 -5.85 4.09
C VAL A 305 1.37 -5.00 4.18
N THR A 306 2.05 -4.79 3.07
CA THR A 306 3.19 -3.87 2.96
C THR A 306 3.02 -2.98 1.74
N SER A 307 3.48 -1.74 1.83
CA SER A 307 3.28 -0.72 0.80
C SER A 307 4.47 0.23 0.72
N GLN A 308 4.50 1.04 -0.35
CA GLN A 308 5.61 1.96 -0.63
C GLN A 308 5.66 3.15 0.31
N ASP A 309 4.51 3.75 0.63
CA ASP A 309 4.34 4.99 1.38
C ASP A 309 4.77 6.23 0.57
N ASP A 310 6.02 6.64 0.68
CA ASP A 310 6.56 7.86 0.08
C ASP A 310 7.61 7.56 -1.00
N VAL A 311 7.82 8.51 -1.93
CA VAL A 311 8.84 8.45 -2.98
C VAL A 311 9.42 9.83 -3.23
N ASN A 312 10.70 10.01 -2.90
CA ASN A 312 11.47 11.22 -3.15
C ASN A 312 10.77 12.49 -2.67
N ASP A 313 10.54 12.56 -1.38
CA ASP A 313 9.94 13.68 -0.67
C ASP A 313 10.64 13.92 0.69
N PRO A 314 10.18 14.88 1.53
CA PRO A 314 10.81 15.17 2.82
C PRO A 314 10.76 14.05 3.86
N TYR A 315 9.84 13.08 3.70
CA TYR A 315 9.73 11.91 4.57
C TYR A 315 10.71 10.82 4.15
N TYR A 316 10.82 10.59 2.83
CA TYR A 316 11.61 9.49 2.28
C TYR A 316 12.33 9.92 0.98
N PRO A 317 13.64 10.21 1.01
CA PRO A 317 14.37 10.75 -0.14
C PRO A 317 14.72 9.70 -1.22
N PHE A 318 14.27 8.47 -1.06
CA PHE A 318 14.53 7.33 -1.95
C PHE A 318 13.26 6.84 -2.61
N GLY A 319 13.31 5.58 -3.05
CA GLY A 319 12.14 4.81 -3.44
C GLY A 319 11.77 4.90 -4.91
N LYS A 320 11.06 3.88 -5.28
CA LYS A 320 10.30 3.76 -6.51
C LYS A 320 9.03 2.97 -6.16
N PRO A 321 7.88 3.22 -6.76
CA PRO A 321 6.67 2.48 -6.43
C PRO A 321 6.77 1.05 -6.99
N ASP A 322 7.38 0.14 -6.22
CA ASP A 322 7.65 -1.24 -6.59
C ASP A 322 7.22 -2.21 -5.49
N PRO A 323 6.07 -2.92 -5.63
CA PRO A 323 5.61 -3.87 -4.62
C PRO A 323 6.61 -4.98 -4.29
N LEU A 324 7.42 -5.41 -5.25
CA LEU A 324 8.43 -6.45 -5.02
C LEU A 324 9.59 -5.93 -4.16
N GLU A 325 9.95 -4.65 -4.28
CA GLU A 325 10.89 -4.00 -3.37
C GLU A 325 10.32 -3.92 -1.95
N CYS A 326 9.02 -3.59 -1.80
CA CYS A 326 8.34 -3.62 -0.50
C CYS A 326 8.39 -5.00 0.13
N VAL A 327 8.14 -6.06 -0.66
CA VAL A 327 8.27 -7.46 -0.20
C VAL A 327 9.70 -7.79 0.23
N SER A 328 10.70 -7.35 -0.53
CA SER A 328 12.11 -7.56 -0.15
C SER A 328 12.44 -6.84 1.16
N MET A 329 12.03 -5.59 1.29
CA MET A 329 12.30 -4.79 2.47
C MET A 329 11.65 -5.39 3.73
N ILE A 330 10.37 -5.76 3.66
CA ILE A 330 9.68 -6.36 4.80
C ILE A 330 10.28 -7.73 5.15
N ALA A 331 10.70 -8.53 4.17
CA ALA A 331 11.35 -9.81 4.42
C ALA A 331 12.66 -9.63 5.21
N HIS A 332 13.46 -8.60 4.89
CA HIS A 332 14.68 -8.31 5.62
C HIS A 332 14.42 -7.81 7.05
N VAL A 333 13.58 -6.79 7.20
CA VAL A 333 13.42 -6.14 8.51
C VAL A 333 12.60 -6.96 9.49
N ALA A 334 11.62 -7.72 9.03
CA ALA A 334 10.86 -8.66 9.85
C ALA A 334 11.51 -10.05 9.95
N GLN A 335 12.66 -10.26 9.27
CA GLN A 335 13.40 -11.53 9.25
C GLN A 335 12.55 -12.71 8.77
N LEU A 336 11.79 -12.49 7.69
CA LEU A 336 11.00 -13.51 7.02
C LEU A 336 11.91 -14.25 6.02
N THR A 337 12.59 -15.30 6.46
CA THR A 337 13.66 -15.95 5.69
C THR A 337 13.38 -17.40 5.31
N LEU A 338 12.37 -18.02 5.94
CA LEU A 338 11.98 -19.38 5.62
C LEU A 338 11.09 -19.43 4.35
N PRO A 339 11.06 -20.53 3.59
CA PRO A 339 10.28 -20.61 2.36
C PRO A 339 8.82 -20.19 2.51
N HIS A 340 8.14 -20.65 3.57
CA HIS A 340 6.74 -20.26 3.82
C HIS A 340 6.59 -18.78 4.24
N GLU A 341 7.60 -18.21 4.93
CA GLU A 341 7.59 -16.79 5.31
C GLU A 341 7.77 -15.87 4.10
N LEU A 342 8.56 -16.30 3.09
CA LEU A 342 8.70 -15.56 1.83
C LEU A 342 7.39 -15.56 1.02
N GLU A 343 6.65 -16.68 1.03
CA GLU A 343 5.30 -16.74 0.46
C GLU A 343 4.35 -15.79 1.21
N GLN A 344 4.37 -15.77 2.55
CA GLN A 344 3.59 -14.82 3.35
C GLN A 344 3.97 -13.36 3.07
N ALA A 345 5.25 -13.06 2.85
CA ALA A 345 5.69 -11.72 2.47
C ALA A 345 5.12 -11.31 1.09
N MET A 346 5.05 -12.25 0.14
CA MET A 346 4.40 -12.02 -1.16
C MET A 346 2.89 -11.81 -1.03
N ASP A 347 2.23 -12.51 -0.10
CA ASP A 347 0.81 -12.32 0.17
C ASP A 347 0.50 -10.89 0.61
N MET A 348 1.43 -10.19 1.25
CA MET A 348 1.23 -8.82 1.72
C MET A 348 1.00 -7.81 0.59
N VAL A 349 1.42 -8.10 -0.63
CA VAL A 349 1.18 -7.27 -1.83
C VAL A 349 0.24 -7.94 -2.83
N THR A 350 -0.27 -9.13 -2.52
CA THR A 350 -1.19 -9.92 -3.36
C THR A 350 -2.47 -10.27 -2.59
N ASP A 351 -2.62 -11.47 -2.08
CA ASP A 351 -3.87 -11.98 -1.50
C ASP A 351 -4.31 -11.21 -0.24
N ASN A 352 -3.39 -10.89 0.67
CA ASN A 352 -3.71 -10.09 1.85
C ASN A 352 -4.14 -8.66 1.46
N ALA A 353 -3.48 -8.09 0.46
CA ALA A 353 -3.80 -6.76 -0.03
C ALA A 353 -5.15 -6.75 -0.76
N ALA A 354 -5.46 -7.77 -1.55
CA ALA A 354 -6.78 -7.91 -2.18
C ALA A 354 -7.89 -8.03 -1.13
N LYS A 355 -7.65 -8.78 -0.04
CA LYS A 355 -8.56 -8.86 1.10
C LYS A 355 -8.77 -7.50 1.77
N ALA A 356 -7.68 -6.73 1.99
CA ALA A 356 -7.74 -5.40 2.59
C ALA A 356 -8.45 -4.36 1.71
N ALA A 357 -8.36 -4.50 0.38
CA ALA A 357 -9.08 -3.68 -0.59
C ALA A 357 -10.48 -4.25 -0.92
N ARG A 358 -10.89 -5.36 -0.29
CA ARG A 358 -12.18 -6.05 -0.50
C ARG A 358 -12.44 -6.43 -1.97
N VAL A 359 -11.37 -6.75 -2.72
CA VAL A 359 -11.45 -7.22 -4.11
C VAL A 359 -11.70 -8.72 -4.13
N THR A 360 -12.91 -9.14 -4.47
CA THR A 360 -13.36 -10.53 -4.37
C THR A 360 -13.10 -11.38 -5.62
N ASP A 361 -12.93 -10.75 -6.78
CA ASP A 361 -12.66 -11.42 -8.07
C ASP A 361 -11.17 -11.52 -8.41
N TYR A 362 -10.30 -11.48 -7.40
CA TYR A 362 -8.85 -11.55 -7.46
C TYR A 362 -8.32 -12.98 -7.55
N GLY A 363 -7.13 -13.15 -8.13
CA GLY A 363 -6.38 -14.41 -8.20
C GLY A 363 -6.31 -15.01 -9.61
N ILE A 364 -5.55 -16.12 -9.77
CA ILE A 364 -5.34 -16.79 -11.06
C ILE A 364 -6.19 -18.05 -11.11
N ALA A 365 -7.45 -17.89 -11.52
CA ALA A 365 -8.40 -18.99 -11.73
C ALA A 365 -9.45 -18.59 -12.78
N ALA A 366 -10.08 -19.57 -13.40
CA ALA A 366 -11.17 -19.33 -14.33
C ALA A 366 -12.30 -18.49 -13.69
N GLY A 367 -12.80 -17.49 -14.41
CA GLY A 367 -13.81 -16.54 -13.93
C GLY A 367 -13.26 -15.32 -13.20
N LYS A 368 -12.02 -15.36 -12.73
CA LYS A 368 -11.37 -14.23 -12.03
C LYS A 368 -10.98 -13.13 -13.03
N ARG A 369 -10.80 -11.91 -12.52
CA ARG A 369 -10.34 -10.78 -13.31
C ARG A 369 -8.92 -11.04 -13.84
N ALA A 370 -8.69 -10.68 -15.09
CA ALA A 370 -7.40 -10.92 -15.74
C ALA A 370 -6.43 -9.76 -15.47
N ASP A 371 -5.99 -9.66 -14.19
CA ASP A 371 -4.92 -8.79 -13.72
C ASP A 371 -3.73 -9.68 -13.37
N LEU A 372 -2.68 -9.67 -14.21
CA LEU A 372 -1.56 -10.60 -14.11
C LEU A 372 -0.22 -9.88 -14.28
N VAL A 373 0.81 -10.41 -13.62
CA VAL A 373 2.19 -9.94 -13.75
C VAL A 373 3.11 -11.11 -14.05
N VAL A 374 3.80 -11.07 -15.20
CA VAL A 374 4.87 -12.01 -15.52
C VAL A 374 6.17 -11.48 -14.94
N VAL A 375 6.68 -12.15 -13.91
CA VAL A 375 7.91 -11.76 -13.19
C VAL A 375 9.10 -12.48 -13.82
N GLY A 376 10.21 -11.77 -14.05
CA GLY A 376 11.40 -12.34 -14.69
C GLY A 376 12.21 -13.32 -13.79
N ALA A 377 11.52 -14.15 -12.99
CA ALA A 377 12.10 -15.13 -12.07
C ALA A 377 11.23 -16.38 -11.99
N PRO A 378 11.79 -17.56 -11.65
CA PRO A 378 11.05 -18.82 -11.67
C PRO A 378 10.25 -19.12 -10.39
N SER A 379 10.40 -18.33 -9.32
CA SER A 379 9.75 -18.56 -8.02
C SER A 379 9.67 -17.27 -7.21
N VAL A 380 8.87 -17.27 -6.13
CA VAL A 380 8.78 -16.15 -5.17
C VAL A 380 10.15 -15.87 -4.55
N HIS A 381 10.87 -16.90 -4.11
CA HIS A 381 12.22 -16.75 -3.55
C HIS A 381 13.16 -16.03 -4.53
N GLU A 382 13.22 -16.49 -5.79
CA GLU A 382 14.07 -15.85 -6.80
C GLU A 382 13.60 -14.46 -7.20
N ALA A 383 12.29 -14.20 -7.17
CA ALA A 383 11.75 -12.87 -7.40
C ALA A 383 12.20 -11.89 -6.30
N ILE A 384 12.11 -12.29 -5.02
CA ILE A 384 12.57 -11.47 -3.89
C ILE A 384 14.10 -11.28 -3.94
N ARG A 385 14.86 -12.32 -4.25
CA ARG A 385 16.33 -12.31 -4.28
C ARG A 385 16.89 -11.45 -5.42
N LEU A 386 16.31 -11.55 -6.61
CA LEU A 386 16.86 -10.96 -7.84
C LEU A 386 16.26 -9.59 -8.18
N GLN A 387 15.09 -9.26 -7.61
CA GLN A 387 14.35 -8.02 -7.93
C GLN A 387 14.21 -7.77 -9.45
N PRO A 388 13.79 -8.78 -10.25
CA PRO A 388 13.80 -8.68 -11.69
C PRO A 388 12.73 -7.72 -12.20
N LEU A 389 12.89 -7.20 -13.41
CA LEU A 389 11.84 -6.45 -14.08
C LEU A 389 10.60 -7.32 -14.33
N ARG A 390 9.43 -6.69 -14.31
CA ARG A 390 8.17 -7.32 -14.72
C ARG A 390 8.12 -7.32 -16.24
N ARG A 391 8.16 -8.54 -16.82
CA ARG A 391 8.19 -8.70 -18.28
C ARG A 391 6.91 -8.21 -18.93
N HIS A 392 5.77 -8.56 -18.33
CA HIS A 392 4.44 -8.16 -18.80
C HIS A 392 3.56 -7.84 -17.61
N VAL A 393 2.78 -6.79 -17.74
CA VAL A 393 1.71 -6.44 -16.81
C VAL A 393 0.39 -6.40 -17.60
N ILE A 394 -0.56 -7.19 -17.15
CA ILE A 394 -1.89 -7.30 -17.74
C ILE A 394 -2.89 -6.73 -16.74
N LYS A 395 -3.74 -5.83 -17.20
CA LYS A 395 -4.84 -5.23 -16.44
C LYS A 395 -6.14 -5.36 -17.20
N ASN A 396 -7.17 -5.93 -16.55
CA ASN A 396 -8.47 -6.16 -17.18
C ASN A 396 -8.33 -6.83 -18.56
N GLY A 397 -7.46 -7.87 -18.66
CA GLY A 397 -7.24 -8.60 -19.89
C GLY A 397 -6.52 -7.85 -21.02
N ARG A 398 -5.85 -6.74 -20.70
CA ARG A 398 -5.04 -5.97 -21.66
C ARG A 398 -3.62 -5.84 -21.15
N GLU A 399 -2.64 -6.02 -22.04
CA GLU A 399 -1.26 -5.71 -21.71
C GLU A 399 -1.12 -4.20 -21.56
N VAL A 400 -0.76 -3.73 -20.37
CA VAL A 400 -0.63 -2.31 -20.02
C VAL A 400 0.81 -1.86 -19.84
N ALA A 401 1.74 -2.80 -19.58
CA ALA A 401 3.17 -2.53 -19.56
C ALA A 401 3.96 -3.75 -20.00
N ARG A 402 5.12 -3.49 -20.63
CA ARG A 402 6.09 -4.50 -21.05
C ARG A 402 7.51 -3.99 -20.81
N SER A 403 8.35 -4.86 -20.26
CA SER A 403 9.78 -4.58 -20.09
C SER A 403 10.62 -5.59 -20.84
N VAL A 404 11.61 -5.12 -21.59
CA VAL A 404 12.59 -5.93 -22.30
C VAL A 404 13.96 -5.54 -21.79
N VAL A 405 14.78 -6.52 -21.40
CA VAL A 405 16.15 -6.31 -20.95
C VAL A 405 17.07 -7.07 -21.87
N SER A 406 18.13 -6.41 -22.32
CA SER A 406 19.27 -7.05 -22.95
C SER A 406 20.52 -6.72 -22.13
N GLN A 407 21.26 -7.75 -21.72
CA GLN A 407 22.53 -7.61 -21.02
C GLN A 407 23.54 -8.51 -21.70
N GLU A 408 24.70 -7.98 -22.00
CA GLU A 408 25.75 -8.67 -22.73
C GLU A 408 27.12 -8.40 -22.07
N LEU A 409 27.93 -9.44 -21.93
CA LEU A 409 29.34 -9.26 -21.59
C LEU A 409 30.10 -8.89 -22.86
N VAL A 410 30.70 -7.72 -22.86
CA VAL A 410 31.51 -7.26 -23.97
C VAL A 410 32.96 -7.61 -23.69
N THR A 411 33.58 -8.37 -24.62
CA THR A 411 34.99 -8.81 -24.54
C THR A 411 35.90 -7.81 -25.22
#